data_1bc7df387fb913a2df33c5bf1968cd48
#
_entry.id   1bc7df387fb913a2df33c5bf1968cd48
#
_cell.length_a   1.000
_cell.length_b   1.000
_cell.length_c   1.000
_cell.angle_alpha   90.00
_cell.angle_beta   90.00
_cell.angle_gamma   90.00
#
_symmetry.space_group_name_H-M   'P 1'
#
loop_
_entity.id
_entity.type
_entity.pdbx_description
1 polymer ?
#
loop_
_entity_poly.entity_id
_entity_poly.type
_entity_poly.pdbx_seq_one_letter_code
_entity_poly.pdbx_strand_id
1 'polypeptide(L)'
;MSEDQDVTGAHASGPSAAPPRHASPGGPDLKALPRGVPDPALAEYEAFSAVALTDAERWPSLSEEDFAGMQALRDHPHAPAWVHVCGDRVVPDDLPVLRERAADAAQRSWEPRGEVWARPAWVDELVQRVSTTVPHYRALARREGRAPRSLDDVAPVSRDDLGRGVADFVPVDVPLDRVLEGSSSGSTGAALVVPLHPLSTAAEVVYLTDLAARAGVSWEAEPGRTCLLNVVDQRTAFTYASALTAKGGAPMARVNVHPDGWRTPGDREAFFADADAKVLSGNPLSLLALADLEVDLHPLVVFSGAAHLAPGARRRLEQRWGAPVVDVYGTREAGLVAADLTGDRTTDGQTRHTVLPRRVHVEILDEQGTPVPDGERGDVVVTVDDNPYLPLLRYRTGDTAALVRERDAEGTWATVLVGLEGRAAVRFQTADGRWVPSVDTTQLLQAYGLAAWHLHQAADGTIHLTALPTRATPPPVATVPAQPGLSTLDAALTVLLGRPVLTTTVSGPRDLGPGAKRRFSSDLDV
;
A
#
# COMPACT_ATOMS: atom_id res chain seq x y z
N MET A 1 -54.03 -14.82 56.71
CA MET A 1 -54.82 -15.80 55.96
C MET A 1 -54.13 -15.89 54.62
N SER A 2 -53.22 -16.79 54.54
CA SER A 2 -53.24 -18.15 53.92
C SER A 2 -53.25 -18.01 52.42
N GLU A 3 -52.42 -18.59 51.58
CA GLU A 3 -51.63 -19.83 51.69
C GLU A 3 -50.59 -19.86 50.56
N ASP A 4 -49.54 -20.54 50.86
CA ASP A 4 -48.50 -21.08 50.00
C ASP A 4 -49.04 -21.90 48.83
N GLN A 5 -48.34 -21.88 47.68
CA GLN A 5 -47.97 -23.14 47.00
C GLN A 5 -46.84 -22.96 46.00
N ASP A 6 -45.78 -23.60 46.37
CA ASP A 6 -44.60 -24.00 45.64
C ASP A 6 -44.95 -24.89 44.40
N VAL A 7 -44.41 -24.59 43.21
CA VAL A 7 -44.21 -25.60 42.15
C VAL A 7 -42.91 -25.31 41.40
N THR A 8 -41.90 -26.09 41.72
CA THR A 8 -40.67 -26.30 40.97
C THR A 8 -40.96 -26.86 39.58
N GLY A 9 -40.44 -26.22 38.56
CA GLY A 9 -40.40 -26.68 37.18
C GLY A 9 -39.14 -26.29 36.46
N ALA A 10 -38.12 -27.16 36.52
CA ALA A 10 -36.90 -27.05 35.78
C ALA A 10 -37.16 -27.20 34.28
N HIS A 11 -36.97 -26.15 33.50
CA HIS A 11 -36.82 -26.24 32.05
C HIS A 11 -35.37 -26.15 31.67
N ALA A 12 -34.79 -27.28 31.29
CA ALA A 12 -33.53 -27.37 30.58
C ALA A 12 -33.68 -26.73 29.20
N SER A 13 -33.02 -25.58 29.02
CA SER A 13 -32.83 -24.97 27.70
C SER A 13 -31.71 -25.72 26.98
N GLY A 14 -32.04 -26.51 25.99
CA GLY A 14 -31.11 -27.06 25.02
C GLY A 14 -30.48 -25.97 24.14
N PRO A 15 -29.31 -26.25 23.55
CA PRO A 15 -28.64 -25.25 22.75
C PRO A 15 -29.48 -24.88 21.52
N SER A 16 -29.73 -23.59 21.35
CA SER A 16 -30.36 -23.01 20.16
C SER A 16 -29.49 -23.35 18.94
N ALA A 17 -30.04 -24.09 17.99
CA ALA A 17 -29.41 -24.36 16.71
C ALA A 17 -29.25 -23.04 15.94
N ALA A 18 -28.02 -22.74 15.54
CA ALA A 18 -27.74 -21.65 14.62
C ALA A 18 -28.54 -21.86 13.30
N PRO A 19 -29.01 -20.77 12.67
CA PRO A 19 -29.74 -20.89 11.41
C PRO A 19 -28.84 -21.51 10.32
N PRO A 20 -29.42 -22.24 9.34
CA PRO A 20 -28.63 -22.85 8.28
C PRO A 20 -27.90 -21.78 7.46
N ARG A 21 -26.60 -21.94 7.34
CA ARG A 21 -25.76 -21.08 6.49
C ARG A 21 -26.21 -21.27 5.04
N HIS A 22 -26.81 -20.27 4.45
CA HIS A 22 -27.03 -20.22 3.02
C HIS A 22 -25.66 -20.13 2.32
N ALA A 23 -25.32 -21.18 1.58
CA ALA A 23 -24.21 -21.14 0.66
C ALA A 23 -24.54 -20.12 -0.44
N SER A 24 -23.77 -19.05 -0.54
CA SER A 24 -23.87 -18.13 -1.66
C SER A 24 -23.51 -18.87 -2.94
N PRO A 25 -24.30 -18.78 -4.02
CA PRO A 25 -23.93 -19.35 -5.30
C PRO A 25 -22.76 -18.56 -5.89
N GLY A 26 -21.61 -19.19 -6.12
CA GLY A 26 -20.65 -18.76 -7.09
C GLY A 26 -19.54 -17.81 -6.65
N GLY A 27 -18.97 -17.99 -5.46
CA GLY A 27 -17.59 -17.50 -5.24
C GLY A 27 -16.64 -18.31 -6.13
N PRO A 28 -15.53 -17.71 -6.66
CA PRO A 28 -14.58 -18.45 -7.48
C PRO A 28 -14.10 -19.68 -6.70
N ASP A 29 -14.17 -20.85 -7.34
CA ASP A 29 -13.61 -22.07 -6.76
C ASP A 29 -12.09 -21.98 -6.76
N LEU A 30 -11.52 -21.52 -5.65
CA LEU A 30 -10.06 -21.39 -5.46
C LEU A 30 -9.33 -22.74 -5.61
N LYS A 31 -10.05 -23.87 -5.66
CA LYS A 31 -9.52 -25.20 -5.96
C LYS A 31 -9.30 -25.45 -7.46
N ALA A 32 -9.82 -24.58 -8.32
CA ALA A 32 -9.71 -24.68 -9.77
C ALA A 32 -8.50 -23.93 -10.36
N LEU A 33 -7.61 -23.36 -9.53
CA LEU A 33 -6.33 -22.83 -10.01
C LEU A 33 -5.52 -23.95 -10.67
N PRO A 34 -4.88 -23.69 -11.82
CA PRO A 34 -3.99 -24.68 -12.43
C PRO A 34 -2.98 -25.12 -11.36
N ARG A 35 -2.92 -26.42 -11.07
CA ARG A 35 -1.98 -27.00 -10.12
C ARG A 35 -0.56 -26.92 -10.69
N GLY A 36 -0.02 -25.71 -10.79
CA GLY A 36 1.41 -25.45 -10.78
C GLY A 36 1.87 -25.54 -9.32
N VAL A 37 3.15 -25.80 -9.11
CA VAL A 37 3.80 -25.77 -7.79
C VAL A 37 3.28 -24.54 -7.04
N PRO A 38 2.75 -24.67 -5.80
CA PRO A 38 2.26 -23.53 -5.04
C PRO A 38 3.36 -22.47 -5.00
N ASP A 39 3.04 -21.26 -5.44
CA ASP A 39 4.00 -20.16 -5.38
C ASP A 39 4.20 -19.81 -3.90
N PRO A 40 5.39 -20.02 -3.32
CA PRO A 40 5.64 -19.74 -1.90
C PRO A 40 5.39 -18.27 -1.54
N ALA A 41 5.48 -17.36 -2.52
CA ALA A 41 5.16 -15.94 -2.32
C ALA A 41 3.66 -15.70 -2.08
N LEU A 42 2.78 -16.58 -2.54
CA LEU A 42 1.34 -16.52 -2.29
C LEU A 42 0.93 -17.27 -1.02
N ALA A 43 1.75 -18.21 -0.52
CA ALA A 43 1.43 -18.99 0.67
C ALA A 43 1.25 -18.13 1.94
N GLU A 44 1.99 -17.02 2.07
CA GLU A 44 1.80 -16.04 3.15
C GLU A 44 0.42 -15.37 3.09
N TYR A 45 -0.21 -15.34 1.92
CA TYR A 45 -1.48 -14.67 1.68
C TYR A 45 -2.68 -15.62 1.63
N GLU A 46 -2.46 -16.92 1.51
CA GLU A 46 -3.55 -17.90 1.64
C GLU A 46 -4.20 -17.84 3.03
N ALA A 47 -3.44 -17.50 4.07
CA ALA A 47 -3.95 -17.33 5.43
C ALA A 47 -5.00 -16.22 5.54
N PHE A 48 -4.91 -15.15 4.74
CA PHE A 48 -5.85 -14.02 4.74
C PHE A 48 -7.15 -14.30 3.99
N SER A 49 -7.11 -15.11 2.95
CA SER A 49 -8.29 -15.54 2.23
C SER A 49 -9.03 -16.69 2.93
N ALA A 50 -8.43 -17.28 3.97
CA ALA A 50 -8.99 -18.42 4.69
C ALA A 50 -10.24 -18.11 5.54
N VAL A 51 -10.49 -16.83 5.85
CA VAL A 51 -11.74 -16.43 6.54
C VAL A 51 -12.85 -16.34 5.51
N ALA A 52 -13.76 -17.33 5.54
CA ALA A 52 -14.92 -17.39 4.66
C ALA A 52 -15.99 -16.35 5.05
N LEU A 53 -15.71 -15.07 4.79
CA LEU A 53 -16.68 -13.99 4.94
C LEU A 53 -17.56 -13.90 3.69
N THR A 54 -18.83 -13.62 3.88
CA THR A 54 -19.75 -13.23 2.80
C THR A 54 -19.44 -11.84 2.28
N ASP A 55 -19.93 -11.44 1.11
CA ASP A 55 -19.74 -10.09 0.60
C ASP A 55 -20.37 -9.04 1.55
N ALA A 56 -21.52 -9.33 2.17
CA ALA A 56 -22.12 -8.46 3.18
C ALA A 56 -21.25 -8.27 4.44
N GLU A 57 -20.49 -9.30 4.86
CA GLU A 57 -19.54 -9.18 5.97
C GLU A 57 -18.25 -8.45 5.55
N ARG A 58 -17.90 -8.47 4.26
CA ARG A 58 -16.75 -7.76 3.71
C ARG A 58 -17.02 -6.27 3.48
N TRP A 59 -18.26 -5.92 3.15
CA TRP A 59 -18.74 -4.56 2.92
C TRP A 59 -20.03 -4.28 3.71
N PRO A 60 -19.95 -4.17 5.05
CA PRO A 60 -21.14 -4.09 5.90
C PRO A 60 -21.98 -2.81 5.72
N SER A 61 -21.46 -1.80 5.04
CA SER A 61 -22.17 -0.56 4.71
C SER A 61 -22.87 -0.58 3.36
N LEU A 62 -22.73 -1.65 2.58
CA LEU A 62 -23.30 -1.79 1.25
C LEU A 62 -24.48 -2.77 1.26
N SER A 63 -25.46 -2.52 0.39
CA SER A 63 -26.58 -3.43 0.12
C SER A 63 -26.23 -4.44 -0.98
N GLU A 64 -27.07 -5.45 -1.16
CA GLU A 64 -26.90 -6.43 -2.26
C GLU A 64 -26.92 -5.77 -3.65
N GLU A 65 -27.69 -4.69 -3.83
CA GLU A 65 -27.77 -3.94 -5.08
C GLU A 65 -26.45 -3.24 -5.41
N ASP A 66 -25.72 -2.79 -4.40
CA ASP A 66 -24.42 -2.11 -4.56
C ASP A 66 -23.31 -3.06 -5.05
N PHE A 67 -23.50 -4.38 -4.95
CA PHE A 67 -22.53 -5.37 -5.43
C PHE A 67 -22.65 -5.69 -6.92
N ALA A 68 -23.70 -5.22 -7.61
CA ALA A 68 -23.96 -5.57 -9.00
C ALA A 68 -22.78 -5.28 -9.94
N GLY A 69 -22.12 -4.13 -9.77
CA GLY A 69 -20.93 -3.76 -10.56
C GLY A 69 -19.72 -4.64 -10.27
N MET A 70 -19.46 -4.94 -9.01
CA MET A 70 -18.38 -5.86 -8.61
C MET A 70 -18.65 -7.28 -9.14
N GLN A 71 -19.90 -7.75 -9.05
CA GLN A 71 -20.27 -9.06 -9.56
C GLN A 71 -20.11 -9.13 -11.09
N ALA A 72 -20.47 -8.06 -11.81
CA ALA A 72 -20.25 -7.97 -13.25
C ALA A 72 -18.75 -8.09 -13.61
N LEU A 73 -17.84 -7.52 -12.82
CA LEU A 73 -16.40 -7.70 -12.99
C LEU A 73 -15.96 -9.14 -12.71
N ARG A 74 -16.53 -9.79 -11.69
CA ARG A 74 -16.21 -11.18 -11.33
C ARG A 74 -16.63 -12.15 -12.41
N ASP A 75 -17.80 -11.94 -12.99
CA ASP A 75 -18.43 -12.80 -13.99
C ASP A 75 -18.08 -12.40 -15.43
N HIS A 76 -17.21 -11.39 -15.62
CA HIS A 76 -16.86 -10.92 -16.94
C HIS A 76 -16.29 -12.06 -17.79
N PRO A 77 -16.74 -12.23 -19.07
CA PRO A 77 -16.32 -13.37 -19.89
C PRO A 77 -14.81 -13.42 -20.12
N HIS A 78 -14.16 -12.28 -20.12
CA HIS A 78 -12.71 -12.11 -20.25
C HIS A 78 -12.01 -11.83 -18.90
N ALA A 79 -12.65 -12.11 -17.76
CA ALA A 79 -12.05 -11.85 -16.47
C ALA A 79 -10.72 -12.61 -16.28
N PRO A 80 -9.73 -11.99 -15.62
CA PRO A 80 -8.52 -12.70 -15.20
C PRO A 80 -8.89 -13.81 -14.19
N ALA A 81 -7.91 -14.64 -13.86
CA ALA A 81 -8.04 -15.49 -12.68
C ALA A 81 -8.03 -14.57 -11.44
N TRP A 82 -9.17 -14.47 -10.77
CA TRP A 82 -9.24 -13.78 -9.47
C TRP A 82 -8.61 -14.67 -8.40
N VAL A 83 -7.46 -14.25 -7.87
CA VAL A 83 -6.66 -15.06 -6.92
C VAL A 83 -6.78 -14.55 -5.49
N HIS A 84 -7.53 -13.48 -5.26
CA HIS A 84 -7.73 -12.90 -3.94
C HIS A 84 -9.18 -12.43 -3.77
N VAL A 85 -9.64 -12.41 -2.52
CA VAL A 85 -10.91 -11.82 -2.13
C VAL A 85 -10.64 -10.77 -1.07
N CYS A 86 -11.00 -9.54 -1.35
CA CYS A 86 -10.83 -8.42 -0.41
C CYS A 86 -12.17 -8.00 0.20
N GLY A 87 -12.13 -6.97 1.00
CA GLY A 87 -13.25 -6.24 1.56
C GLY A 87 -12.71 -5.03 2.32
N ASP A 88 -13.47 -3.95 2.38
CA ASP A 88 -13.01 -2.76 3.10
C ASP A 88 -13.48 -2.71 4.56
N ARG A 89 -14.46 -3.57 4.94
CA ARG A 89 -15.03 -3.70 6.29
C ARG A 89 -15.50 -2.37 6.90
N VAL A 90 -15.82 -1.39 6.08
CA VAL A 90 -16.40 -0.11 6.49
C VAL A 90 -17.81 -0.35 7.01
N VAL A 91 -18.08 0.07 8.24
CA VAL A 91 -19.42 -0.02 8.85
C VAL A 91 -20.18 1.30 8.68
N PRO A 92 -21.54 1.30 8.83
CA PRO A 92 -22.33 2.52 8.69
C PRO A 92 -21.86 3.70 9.55
N ASP A 93 -21.31 3.44 10.74
CA ASP A 93 -20.79 4.46 11.65
C ASP A 93 -19.50 5.13 11.15
N ASP A 94 -18.78 4.51 10.22
CA ASP A 94 -17.60 5.10 9.58
C ASP A 94 -17.98 6.13 8.50
N LEU A 95 -19.17 6.04 7.89
CA LEU A 95 -19.57 6.89 6.77
C LEU A 95 -19.64 8.39 7.10
N PRO A 96 -20.13 8.81 8.28
CA PRO A 96 -20.07 10.22 8.68
C PRO A 96 -18.62 10.74 8.75
N VAL A 97 -17.70 9.93 9.30
CA VAL A 97 -16.28 10.28 9.42
C VAL A 97 -15.63 10.41 8.04
N LEU A 98 -15.94 9.51 7.10
CA LEU A 98 -15.45 9.64 5.71
C LEU A 98 -15.94 10.91 5.03
N ARG A 99 -17.21 11.30 5.26
CA ARG A 99 -17.76 12.55 4.73
C ARG A 99 -17.09 13.79 5.35
N GLU A 100 -16.82 13.75 6.65
CA GLU A 100 -16.06 14.80 7.33
C GLU A 100 -14.66 14.93 6.75
N ARG A 101 -13.93 13.82 6.59
CA ARG A 101 -12.61 13.82 5.96
C ARG A 101 -12.63 14.36 4.53
N ALA A 102 -13.67 14.05 3.75
CA ALA A 102 -13.84 14.59 2.41
C ALA A 102 -14.05 16.12 2.44
N ALA A 103 -14.89 16.61 3.35
CA ALA A 103 -15.13 18.04 3.52
C ALA A 103 -13.85 18.77 3.97
N ASP A 104 -13.12 18.21 4.93
CA ASP A 104 -11.87 18.75 5.43
C ASP A 104 -10.78 18.81 4.34
N ALA A 105 -10.63 17.75 3.54
CA ALA A 105 -9.69 17.73 2.43
C ALA A 105 -10.04 18.79 1.38
N ALA A 106 -11.31 18.88 0.99
CA ALA A 106 -11.78 19.87 0.02
C ALA A 106 -11.62 21.31 0.51
N GLN A 107 -11.82 21.54 1.81
CA GLN A 107 -11.70 22.87 2.44
C GLN A 107 -10.27 23.15 2.94
N ARG A 108 -9.36 22.18 2.88
CA ARG A 108 -8.00 22.27 3.43
C ARG A 108 -8.03 22.68 4.92
N SER A 109 -9.00 22.14 5.69
CA SER A 109 -9.24 22.56 7.07
C SER A 109 -8.14 22.14 8.04
N TRP A 110 -7.32 21.14 7.68
CA TRP A 110 -6.17 20.69 8.47
C TRP A 110 -4.89 21.50 8.23
N GLU A 111 -4.85 22.36 7.23
CA GLU A 111 -3.66 23.12 6.89
C GLU A 111 -3.45 24.32 7.79
N PRO A 112 -2.19 24.74 8.01
CA PRO A 112 -1.87 25.92 8.77
C PRO A 112 -2.51 27.18 8.17
N ARG A 113 -2.99 28.07 9.02
CA ARG A 113 -3.60 29.36 8.66
C ARG A 113 -2.90 30.49 9.40
N GLY A 114 -3.08 31.72 8.95
CA GLY A 114 -2.46 32.88 9.55
C GLY A 114 -1.29 33.44 8.75
N GLU A 115 -0.66 34.51 9.24
CA GLU A 115 0.42 35.20 8.54
C GLU A 115 1.75 34.44 8.60
N VAL A 116 1.99 33.71 9.68
CA VAL A 116 3.17 32.90 9.92
C VAL A 116 2.76 31.44 9.94
N TRP A 117 3.57 30.59 9.30
CA TRP A 117 3.34 29.15 9.36
C TRP A 117 3.48 28.66 10.80
N ALA A 118 2.55 27.80 11.23
CA ALA A 118 2.60 27.15 12.51
C ALA A 118 2.25 25.67 12.36
N ARG A 119 2.84 24.82 13.19
CA ARG A 119 2.48 23.39 13.26
C ARG A 119 0.98 23.27 13.56
N PRO A 120 0.24 22.40 12.85
CA PRO A 120 -1.18 22.17 13.14
C PRO A 120 -1.41 21.69 14.58
N ALA A 121 -2.41 22.22 15.27
CA ALA A 121 -2.69 21.90 16.67
C ALA A 121 -2.95 20.41 16.93
N TRP A 122 -3.57 19.72 15.98
CA TRP A 122 -3.85 18.28 16.08
C TRP A 122 -2.58 17.42 16.32
N VAL A 123 -1.39 17.91 15.93
CA VAL A 123 -0.13 17.18 16.14
C VAL A 123 0.18 17.04 17.61
N ASP A 124 0.05 18.13 18.38
CA ASP A 124 0.30 18.07 19.82
C ASP A 124 -0.82 17.33 20.56
N GLU A 125 -2.07 17.40 20.09
CA GLU A 125 -3.17 16.55 20.56
C GLU A 125 -2.86 15.07 20.36
N LEU A 126 -2.33 14.71 19.19
CA LEU A 126 -1.89 13.35 18.88
C LEU A 126 -0.78 12.90 19.84
N VAL A 127 0.24 13.72 20.07
CA VAL A 127 1.33 13.41 21.02
C VAL A 127 0.78 13.09 22.41
N GLN A 128 -0.15 13.91 22.92
CA GLN A 128 -0.77 13.68 24.22
C GLN A 128 -1.56 12.37 24.25
N ARG A 129 -2.38 12.09 23.25
CA ARG A 129 -3.20 10.88 23.15
C ARG A 129 -2.33 9.63 23.10
N VAL A 130 -1.37 9.53 22.17
CA VAL A 130 -0.56 8.32 21.98
C VAL A 130 0.39 8.07 23.17
N SER A 131 0.81 9.12 23.88
CA SER A 131 1.62 8.99 25.09
C SER A 131 0.89 8.23 26.22
N THR A 132 -0.42 8.12 26.15
CA THR A 132 -1.25 7.38 27.12
C THR A 132 -1.81 6.07 26.57
N THR A 133 -1.99 5.95 25.26
CA THR A 133 -2.69 4.81 24.65
C THR A 133 -1.77 3.84 23.94
N VAL A 134 -0.62 4.29 23.38
CA VAL A 134 0.29 3.46 22.59
C VAL A 134 1.44 2.94 23.48
N PRO A 135 1.65 1.60 23.58
CA PRO A 135 2.66 1.01 24.47
C PRO A 135 4.06 1.57 24.28
N HIS A 136 4.52 1.73 23.04
CA HIS A 136 5.85 2.28 22.72
C HIS A 136 6.06 3.67 23.34
N TYR A 137 5.14 4.61 23.12
CA TYR A 137 5.27 5.99 23.62
C TYR A 137 5.05 6.07 25.13
N ARG A 138 4.22 5.17 25.69
CA ARG A 138 4.08 5.03 27.16
C ARG A 138 5.38 4.54 27.81
N ALA A 139 6.08 3.60 27.18
CA ALA A 139 7.37 3.12 27.66
C ALA A 139 8.44 4.21 27.60
N LEU A 140 8.45 5.00 26.54
CA LEU A 140 9.31 6.18 26.40
C LEU A 140 9.08 7.18 27.54
N ALA A 141 7.82 7.57 27.77
CA ALA A 141 7.45 8.49 28.85
C ALA A 141 7.88 8.00 30.24
N ARG A 142 7.78 6.70 30.51
CA ARG A 142 8.25 6.10 31.78
C ARG A 142 9.76 6.16 31.90
N ARG A 143 10.49 5.87 30.82
CA ARG A 143 11.96 5.88 30.82
C ARG A 143 12.51 7.29 31.04
N GLU A 144 11.87 8.30 30.47
CA GLU A 144 12.26 9.71 30.60
C GLU A 144 11.70 10.39 31.86
N GLY A 145 10.83 9.70 32.63
CA GLY A 145 10.22 10.23 33.84
C GLY A 145 9.16 11.31 33.60
N ARG A 146 8.84 11.61 32.34
CA ARG A 146 7.79 12.57 31.94
C ARG A 146 7.17 12.17 30.60
N ALA A 147 5.89 12.52 30.42
CA ALA A 147 5.26 12.41 29.11
C ALA A 147 5.75 13.52 28.17
N PRO A 148 5.91 13.23 26.85
CA PRO A 148 6.15 14.25 25.84
C PRO A 148 5.05 15.32 25.89
N ARG A 149 5.42 16.58 25.72
CA ARG A 149 4.48 17.73 25.69
C ARG A 149 4.22 18.23 24.28
N SER A 150 5.17 18.02 23.41
CA SER A 150 5.12 18.39 22.00
C SER A 150 5.81 17.34 21.14
N LEU A 151 5.67 17.45 19.83
CA LEU A 151 6.34 16.56 18.89
C LEU A 151 7.87 16.60 19.02
N ASP A 152 8.44 17.75 19.42
CA ASP A 152 9.89 17.93 19.56
C ASP A 152 10.50 17.13 20.71
N ASP A 153 9.67 16.69 21.67
CA ASP A 153 10.08 15.79 22.75
C ASP A 153 10.15 14.32 22.31
N VAL A 154 9.73 13.98 21.07
CA VAL A 154 9.62 12.59 20.60
C VAL A 154 10.76 12.25 19.64
N ALA A 155 11.55 11.23 19.95
CA ALA A 155 12.55 10.72 19.03
C ALA A 155 11.91 10.10 17.79
N PRO A 156 12.51 10.27 16.59
CA PRO A 156 12.02 9.61 15.39
C PRO A 156 12.02 8.10 15.50
N VAL A 157 10.99 7.45 14.92
CA VAL A 157 10.88 6.00 14.79
C VAL A 157 11.10 5.58 13.33
N SER A 158 11.57 4.36 13.14
CA SER A 158 11.92 3.82 11.83
C SER A 158 11.09 2.57 11.50
N ARG A 159 11.21 2.10 10.25
CA ARG A 159 10.67 0.81 9.84
C ARG A 159 11.19 -0.35 10.68
N ASP A 160 12.48 -0.30 11.09
CA ASP A 160 13.08 -1.35 11.90
C ASP A 160 12.49 -1.37 13.32
N ASP A 161 12.08 -0.21 13.84
CA ASP A 161 11.36 -0.14 15.13
C ASP A 161 10.00 -0.83 15.05
N LEU A 162 9.23 -0.57 13.98
CA LEU A 162 7.98 -1.28 13.71
C LEU A 162 8.21 -2.78 13.48
N GLY A 163 9.27 -3.16 12.78
CA GLY A 163 9.62 -4.55 12.49
C GLY A 163 10.02 -5.37 13.73
N ARG A 164 10.51 -4.72 14.79
CA ARG A 164 10.79 -5.38 16.07
C ARG A 164 9.54 -5.74 16.85
N GLY A 165 8.44 -5.01 16.67
CA GLY A 165 7.18 -5.30 17.32
C GLY A 165 6.10 -4.27 16.96
N VAL A 166 5.42 -4.46 15.84
CA VAL A 166 4.33 -3.55 15.41
C VAL A 166 3.23 -3.43 16.46
N ALA A 167 2.99 -4.49 17.25
CA ALA A 167 2.00 -4.48 18.33
C ALA A 167 2.26 -3.41 19.40
N ASP A 168 3.53 -3.02 19.62
CA ASP A 168 3.89 -1.96 20.56
C ASP A 168 3.43 -0.57 20.07
N PHE A 169 3.11 -0.44 18.79
CA PHE A 169 2.63 0.81 18.18
C PHE A 169 1.11 0.86 18.03
N VAL A 170 0.40 -0.23 18.36
CA VAL A 170 -1.06 -0.29 18.30
C VAL A 170 -1.65 0.26 19.60
N PRO A 171 -2.60 1.22 19.55
CA PRO A 171 -3.27 1.74 20.72
C PRO A 171 -4.05 0.65 21.48
N VAL A 172 -3.99 0.66 22.81
CA VAL A 172 -4.65 -0.36 23.66
C VAL A 172 -6.14 -0.13 23.86
N ASP A 173 -6.65 1.02 23.45
CA ASP A 173 -8.04 1.47 23.61
C ASP A 173 -8.86 1.35 22.32
N VAL A 174 -8.27 0.82 21.25
CA VAL A 174 -8.96 0.64 19.96
C VAL A 174 -9.31 -0.85 19.76
N PRO A 175 -10.58 -1.21 19.51
CA PRO A 175 -10.98 -2.58 19.19
C PRO A 175 -10.31 -3.08 17.91
N LEU A 176 -9.77 -4.30 17.92
CA LEU A 176 -9.07 -4.91 16.77
C LEU A 176 -9.94 -5.92 15.99
N ASP A 177 -11.24 -5.78 16.02
CA ASP A 177 -12.21 -6.69 15.42
C ASP A 177 -12.33 -6.55 13.90
N ARG A 178 -11.80 -5.47 13.31
CA ARG A 178 -11.89 -5.16 11.89
C ARG A 178 -10.54 -4.88 11.22
N VAL A 179 -9.45 -5.43 11.75
CA VAL A 179 -8.12 -5.21 11.18
C VAL A 179 -8.08 -5.71 9.75
N LEU A 180 -7.61 -4.83 8.86
CA LEU A 180 -7.16 -5.18 7.52
C LEU A 180 -5.63 -5.24 7.55
N GLU A 181 -5.06 -6.21 6.90
CA GLU A 181 -3.61 -6.35 6.88
C GLU A 181 -3.03 -5.80 5.59
N GLY A 182 -2.09 -4.91 5.74
CA GLY A 182 -1.30 -4.37 4.66
C GLY A 182 0.12 -4.93 4.72
N SER A 183 0.49 -5.85 3.84
CA SER A 183 1.92 -6.20 3.72
C SER A 183 2.64 -5.13 2.92
N SER A 184 3.76 -4.66 3.44
CA SER A 184 4.70 -3.88 2.65
C SER A 184 5.72 -4.84 2.05
N SER A 185 5.83 -4.87 0.73
CA SER A 185 6.92 -5.52 0.02
C SER A 185 8.23 -4.79 0.32
N GLY A 186 8.69 -4.89 1.59
CA GLY A 186 9.85 -4.14 2.02
C GLY A 186 11.05 -4.40 1.13
N SER A 187 11.61 -3.35 0.54
CA SER A 187 12.93 -3.38 -0.11
C SER A 187 14.04 -3.80 0.87
N THR A 188 13.70 -4.03 2.14
CA THR A 188 14.62 -4.39 3.23
C THR A 188 14.49 -5.85 3.73
N GLY A 189 13.72 -6.74 3.05
CA GLY A 189 13.76 -8.19 3.23
C GLY A 189 12.65 -8.82 4.05
N ALA A 190 12.28 -8.30 5.19
CA ALA A 190 11.11 -8.79 5.91
C ALA A 190 9.88 -7.97 5.48
N ALA A 191 8.82 -8.66 5.05
CA ALA A 191 7.52 -8.01 4.89
C ALA A 191 7.10 -7.46 6.26
N LEU A 192 6.84 -6.17 6.34
CA LEU A 192 6.22 -5.59 7.53
C LEU A 192 4.71 -5.67 7.34
N VAL A 193 4.05 -6.38 8.23
CA VAL A 193 2.59 -6.39 8.29
C VAL A 193 2.14 -5.14 9.04
N VAL A 194 1.40 -4.28 8.37
CA VAL A 194 0.86 -3.03 8.91
C VAL A 194 -0.62 -3.25 9.21
N PRO A 195 -1.08 -3.08 10.46
CA PRO A 195 -2.49 -3.12 10.78
C PRO A 195 -3.18 -1.88 10.21
N LEU A 196 -4.14 -2.07 9.31
CA LEU A 196 -4.92 -1.01 8.70
C LEU A 196 -6.34 -0.98 9.24
N HIS A 197 -6.82 0.18 9.62
CA HIS A 197 -8.21 0.38 9.96
C HIS A 197 -9.04 0.56 8.67
N PRO A 198 -10.26 -0.01 8.57
CA PRO A 198 -11.16 0.18 7.42
C PRO A 198 -11.31 1.64 6.99
N LEU A 199 -11.47 2.52 7.97
CA LEU A 199 -11.61 3.95 7.75
C LEU A 199 -10.41 4.57 7.04
N SER A 200 -9.17 4.15 7.36
CA SER A 200 -7.98 4.69 6.71
C SER A 200 -7.88 4.23 5.26
N THR A 201 -8.20 2.97 5.00
CA THR A 201 -8.20 2.42 3.63
C THR A 201 -9.27 3.08 2.74
N ALA A 202 -10.49 3.27 3.28
CA ALA A 202 -11.55 3.96 2.54
C ALA A 202 -11.25 5.46 2.33
N ALA A 203 -10.57 6.10 3.27
CA ALA A 203 -10.16 7.50 3.15
C ALA A 203 -9.12 7.73 2.05
N GLU A 204 -8.33 6.73 1.64
CA GLU A 204 -7.46 6.87 0.48
C GLU A 204 -8.24 7.24 -0.79
N VAL A 205 -9.41 6.63 -1.00
CA VAL A 205 -10.30 6.95 -2.13
C VAL A 205 -10.83 8.39 -2.02
N VAL A 206 -11.11 8.87 -0.81
CA VAL A 206 -11.53 10.25 -0.55
C VAL A 206 -10.41 11.22 -0.95
N TYR A 207 -9.17 10.97 -0.54
CA TYR A 207 -8.03 11.83 -0.87
C TYR A 207 -7.68 11.78 -2.36
N LEU A 208 -7.75 10.62 -3.00
CA LEU A 208 -7.58 10.52 -4.45
C LEU A 208 -8.69 11.28 -5.20
N THR A 209 -9.91 11.32 -4.66
CA THR A 209 -11.01 12.12 -5.24
C THR A 209 -10.72 13.62 -5.16
N ASP A 210 -10.21 14.10 -4.04
CA ASP A 210 -9.77 15.50 -3.89
C ASP A 210 -8.61 15.83 -4.84
N LEU A 211 -7.64 14.93 -5.00
CA LEU A 211 -6.54 15.11 -5.95
C LEU A 211 -7.03 15.14 -7.41
N ALA A 212 -8.01 14.30 -7.77
CA ALA A 212 -8.65 14.37 -9.09
C ALA A 212 -9.32 15.73 -9.30
N ALA A 213 -10.08 16.22 -8.32
CA ALA A 213 -10.73 17.53 -8.39
C ALA A 213 -9.71 18.68 -8.55
N ARG A 214 -8.58 18.62 -7.84
CA ARG A 214 -7.46 19.58 -7.98
C ARG A 214 -6.77 19.49 -9.35
N ALA A 215 -6.77 18.31 -9.98
CA ALA A 215 -6.31 18.13 -11.35
C ALA A 215 -7.37 18.53 -12.40
N GLY A 216 -8.50 19.14 -11.98
CA GLY A 216 -9.58 19.59 -12.86
C GLY A 216 -10.55 18.48 -13.29
N VAL A 217 -10.57 17.35 -12.59
CA VAL A 217 -11.36 16.16 -12.94
C VAL A 217 -12.43 15.89 -11.88
N SER A 218 -13.72 15.81 -12.30
CA SER A 218 -14.78 15.28 -11.47
C SER A 218 -14.81 13.77 -11.57
N TRP A 219 -14.43 13.09 -10.49
CA TRP A 219 -14.45 11.63 -10.41
C TRP A 219 -15.68 11.15 -9.63
N GLU A 220 -16.75 10.93 -10.37
CA GLU A 220 -17.99 10.36 -9.85
C GLU A 220 -18.19 8.92 -10.32
N ALA A 221 -18.88 8.12 -9.49
CA ALA A 221 -19.30 6.79 -9.90
C ALA A 221 -20.39 6.87 -10.97
N GLU A 222 -20.31 6.03 -12.00
CA GLU A 222 -21.32 5.89 -13.05
C GLU A 222 -21.83 4.44 -13.08
N PRO A 223 -23.15 4.24 -13.12
CA PRO A 223 -23.72 2.90 -13.28
C PRO A 223 -23.18 2.19 -14.52
N GLY A 224 -22.78 0.94 -14.38
CA GLY A 224 -22.31 0.10 -15.47
C GLY A 224 -20.86 0.36 -15.93
N ARG A 225 -20.14 1.29 -15.30
CA ARG A 225 -18.72 1.54 -15.60
C ARG A 225 -17.81 1.21 -14.43
N THR A 226 -16.64 0.68 -14.73
CA THR A 226 -15.61 0.46 -13.71
C THR A 226 -15.10 1.81 -13.18
N CYS A 227 -15.20 1.99 -11.87
CA CYS A 227 -14.82 3.24 -11.22
C CYS A 227 -13.31 3.40 -11.15
N LEU A 228 -12.58 2.32 -10.86
CA LEU A 228 -11.13 2.31 -10.68
C LEU A 228 -10.53 0.98 -11.13
N LEU A 229 -9.47 1.02 -11.92
CA LEU A 229 -8.55 -0.11 -12.10
C LEU A 229 -7.21 0.19 -11.44
N ASN A 230 -6.83 -0.64 -10.47
CA ASN A 230 -5.48 -0.69 -9.93
C ASN A 230 -4.65 -1.69 -10.74
N VAL A 231 -3.66 -1.19 -11.46
CA VAL A 231 -2.90 -1.95 -12.46
C VAL A 231 -1.56 -2.35 -11.89
N VAL A 232 -1.23 -3.63 -12.02
CA VAL A 232 0.08 -4.18 -11.69
C VAL A 232 0.66 -4.92 -12.88
N ASP A 233 1.98 -4.98 -12.97
CA ASP A 233 2.71 -5.80 -13.93
C ASP A 233 3.70 -6.66 -13.17
N GLN A 234 3.33 -7.89 -12.88
CA GLN A 234 4.08 -8.83 -12.05
C GLN A 234 3.82 -10.24 -12.55
N ARG A 235 4.84 -11.10 -12.48
CA ARG A 235 4.66 -12.51 -12.83
C ARG A 235 3.58 -13.17 -11.96
N THR A 236 3.55 -12.83 -10.68
CA THR A 236 2.53 -13.26 -9.72
C THR A 236 1.96 -12.03 -9.03
N ALA A 237 0.65 -11.87 -9.07
CA ALA A 237 -0.02 -10.72 -8.48
C ALA A 237 -1.35 -11.12 -7.82
N PHE A 238 -1.73 -10.37 -6.78
CA PHE A 238 -3.08 -10.43 -6.24
C PHE A 238 -4.02 -9.70 -7.18
N THR A 239 -4.95 -10.43 -7.77
CA THR A 239 -6.02 -9.89 -8.62
C THR A 239 -7.36 -10.13 -7.93
N TYR A 240 -8.18 -9.10 -7.89
CA TYR A 240 -9.50 -9.15 -7.27
C TYR A 240 -10.42 -8.09 -7.84
N ALA A 241 -11.72 -8.39 -7.85
CA ALA A 241 -12.77 -7.40 -7.98
C ALA A 241 -13.27 -6.99 -6.59
N SER A 242 -13.62 -5.72 -6.43
CA SER A 242 -14.03 -5.10 -5.17
C SER A 242 -15.08 -4.02 -5.40
N ALA A 243 -15.70 -3.57 -4.32
CA ALA A 243 -16.57 -2.41 -4.28
C ALA A 243 -15.95 -1.30 -3.43
N LEU A 244 -16.10 -0.06 -3.86
CA LEU A 244 -15.61 1.12 -3.15
C LEU A 244 -16.74 1.72 -2.30
N THR A 245 -16.75 1.47 -0.98
CA THR A 245 -17.77 2.04 -0.08
C THR A 245 -17.77 3.58 -0.10
N ALA A 246 -16.59 4.21 -0.19
CA ALA A 246 -16.48 5.67 -0.33
C ALA A 246 -17.08 6.25 -1.64
N LYS A 247 -17.46 5.38 -2.59
CA LYS A 247 -18.10 5.71 -3.87
C LYS A 247 -19.44 4.99 -4.03
N GLY A 248 -20.13 4.67 -2.92
CA GLY A 248 -21.46 4.05 -2.95
C GLY A 248 -21.50 2.67 -3.59
N GLY A 249 -20.47 1.84 -3.37
CA GLY A 249 -20.40 0.49 -3.93
C GLY A 249 -19.86 0.41 -5.36
N ALA A 250 -19.34 1.52 -5.91
CA ALA A 250 -18.83 1.53 -7.27
C ALA A 250 -17.75 0.46 -7.51
N PRO A 251 -17.79 -0.25 -8.66
CA PRO A 251 -16.89 -1.36 -8.93
C PRO A 251 -15.45 -0.90 -9.15
N MET A 252 -14.52 -1.63 -8.55
CA MET A 252 -13.10 -1.52 -8.82
C MET A 252 -12.47 -2.90 -9.02
N ALA A 253 -11.34 -2.95 -9.69
CA ALA A 253 -10.54 -4.16 -9.74
C ALA A 253 -9.04 -3.86 -9.60
N ARG A 254 -8.32 -4.82 -8.99
CA ARG A 254 -6.87 -4.92 -9.12
C ARG A 254 -6.55 -5.98 -10.16
N VAL A 255 -5.84 -5.57 -11.21
CA VAL A 255 -5.66 -6.37 -12.42
C VAL A 255 -4.18 -6.43 -12.81
N ASN A 256 -3.73 -7.59 -13.26
CA ASN A 256 -2.37 -7.80 -13.72
C ASN A 256 -2.27 -7.63 -15.24
N VAL A 257 -1.37 -6.76 -15.69
CA VAL A 257 -1.07 -6.61 -17.14
C VAL A 257 -0.23 -7.78 -17.67
N HIS A 258 0.52 -8.46 -16.79
CA HIS A 258 1.36 -9.58 -17.20
C HIS A 258 0.53 -10.70 -17.85
N PRO A 259 0.96 -11.25 -19.02
CA PRO A 259 0.18 -12.22 -19.78
C PRO A 259 -0.15 -13.50 -19.03
N ASP A 260 0.71 -13.93 -18.10
CA ASP A 260 0.50 -15.16 -17.31
C ASP A 260 -0.68 -15.06 -16.32
N GLY A 261 -1.21 -13.86 -16.09
CA GLY A 261 -2.39 -13.63 -15.24
C GLY A 261 -3.74 -13.92 -15.92
N TRP A 262 -3.74 -14.36 -17.19
CA TRP A 262 -4.95 -14.49 -18.01
C TRP A 262 -5.17 -15.93 -18.48
N ARG A 263 -6.44 -16.29 -18.68
CA ARG A 263 -6.82 -17.69 -19.00
C ARG A 263 -6.58 -18.00 -20.48
N THR A 264 -6.88 -17.05 -21.36
CA THR A 264 -6.84 -17.21 -22.80
C THR A 264 -6.12 -16.04 -23.45
N PRO A 265 -5.34 -16.24 -24.51
CA PRO A 265 -4.80 -15.13 -25.30
C PRO A 265 -5.92 -14.22 -25.83
N GLY A 266 -5.77 -12.91 -25.63
CA GLY A 266 -6.75 -11.89 -26.02
C GLY A 266 -7.76 -11.51 -24.92
N ASP A 267 -7.93 -12.32 -23.85
CA ASP A 267 -8.81 -11.96 -22.74
C ASP A 267 -8.35 -10.69 -22.04
N ARG A 268 -7.05 -10.48 -21.93
CA ARG A 268 -6.45 -9.31 -21.30
C ARG A 268 -6.89 -8.02 -21.98
N GLU A 269 -6.68 -7.95 -23.27
CA GLU A 269 -7.01 -6.78 -24.11
C GLU A 269 -8.52 -6.53 -24.11
N ALA A 270 -9.31 -7.59 -24.24
CA ALA A 270 -10.77 -7.51 -24.23
C ALA A 270 -11.29 -7.02 -22.85
N PHE A 271 -10.78 -7.58 -21.75
CA PHE A 271 -11.18 -7.15 -20.41
C PHE A 271 -10.90 -5.67 -20.17
N PHE A 272 -9.69 -5.20 -20.51
CA PHE A 272 -9.35 -3.79 -20.31
C PHE A 272 -10.22 -2.87 -21.17
N ALA A 273 -10.50 -3.25 -22.43
CA ALA A 273 -11.38 -2.48 -23.32
C ALA A 273 -12.81 -2.39 -22.78
N ASP A 274 -13.37 -3.53 -22.33
CA ASP A 274 -14.76 -3.59 -21.84
C ASP A 274 -14.91 -2.91 -20.47
N ALA A 275 -13.88 -2.99 -19.62
CA ALA A 275 -13.88 -2.35 -18.31
C ALA A 275 -13.85 -0.81 -18.41
N ASP A 276 -13.21 -0.26 -19.44
CA ASP A 276 -13.07 1.19 -19.74
C ASP A 276 -13.13 2.08 -18.49
N ALA A 277 -12.17 1.84 -17.60
CA ALA A 277 -12.23 2.41 -16.25
C ALA A 277 -12.04 3.93 -16.26
N LYS A 278 -12.82 4.62 -15.40
CA LYS A 278 -12.72 6.07 -15.23
C LYS A 278 -11.41 6.53 -14.64
N VAL A 279 -10.82 5.72 -13.77
CA VAL A 279 -9.55 6.02 -13.12
C VAL A 279 -8.63 4.82 -13.24
N LEU A 280 -7.40 5.09 -13.62
CA LEU A 280 -6.31 4.14 -13.57
C LEU A 280 -5.39 4.48 -12.39
N SER A 281 -4.92 3.48 -11.68
CA SER A 281 -3.86 3.64 -10.67
C SER A 281 -2.84 2.52 -10.81
N GLY A 282 -1.58 2.83 -10.50
CA GLY A 282 -0.51 1.83 -10.58
C GLY A 282 0.86 2.45 -10.33
N ASN A 283 1.90 1.62 -10.37
CA ASN A 283 3.25 2.18 -10.47
C ASN A 283 3.57 2.58 -11.91
N PRO A 284 4.59 3.43 -12.14
CA PRO A 284 4.92 3.91 -13.48
C PRO A 284 5.12 2.80 -14.51
N LEU A 285 5.77 1.69 -14.12
CA LEU A 285 6.07 0.59 -15.03
C LEU A 285 4.81 -0.18 -15.42
N SER A 286 3.92 -0.45 -14.47
CA SER A 286 2.64 -1.12 -14.72
C SER A 286 1.74 -0.28 -15.65
N LEU A 287 1.72 1.04 -15.42
CA LEU A 287 0.96 1.96 -16.27
C LEU A 287 1.53 2.04 -17.68
N LEU A 288 2.87 2.07 -17.83
CA LEU A 288 3.52 2.00 -19.14
C LEU A 288 3.25 0.67 -19.86
N ALA A 289 3.30 -0.45 -19.12
CA ALA A 289 2.98 -1.77 -19.69
C ALA A 289 1.53 -1.82 -20.20
N LEU A 290 0.58 -1.22 -19.46
CA LEU A 290 -0.80 -1.09 -19.92
C LEU A 290 -0.91 -0.19 -21.16
N ALA A 291 -0.17 0.93 -21.19
CA ALA A 291 -0.15 1.82 -22.34
C ALA A 291 0.38 1.13 -23.61
N ASP A 292 1.30 0.18 -23.46
CA ASP A 292 1.90 -0.61 -24.55
C ASP A 292 0.95 -1.66 -25.15
N LEU A 293 -0.14 -2.02 -24.46
CA LEU A 293 -1.16 -2.90 -25.02
C LEU A 293 -2.02 -2.24 -26.11
N GLU A 294 -1.92 -0.91 -26.23
CA GLU A 294 -2.69 -0.13 -27.22
C GLU A 294 -4.22 -0.31 -27.16
N VAL A 295 -4.72 -0.80 -26.01
CA VAL A 295 -6.17 -0.95 -25.76
C VAL A 295 -6.82 0.43 -25.68
N ASP A 296 -7.98 0.58 -26.29
CA ASP A 296 -8.74 1.83 -26.28
C ASP A 296 -9.37 2.08 -24.90
N LEU A 297 -8.75 2.97 -24.11
CA LEU A 297 -9.14 3.34 -22.75
C LEU A 297 -9.28 4.86 -22.64
N HIS A 298 -10.32 5.30 -21.92
CA HIS A 298 -10.65 6.71 -21.74
C HIS A 298 -10.69 7.10 -20.25
N PRO A 299 -9.56 6.97 -19.52
CA PRO A 299 -9.52 7.40 -18.14
C PRO A 299 -9.65 8.91 -18.03
N LEU A 300 -10.33 9.38 -16.97
CA LEU A 300 -10.42 10.79 -16.64
C LEU A 300 -9.15 11.30 -15.95
N VAL A 301 -8.51 10.43 -15.16
CA VAL A 301 -7.26 10.70 -14.45
C VAL A 301 -6.48 9.41 -14.24
N VAL A 302 -5.16 9.54 -14.17
CA VAL A 302 -4.23 8.43 -13.91
C VAL A 302 -3.42 8.76 -12.65
N PHE A 303 -3.47 7.88 -11.65
CA PHE A 303 -2.64 7.99 -10.45
C PHE A 303 -1.42 7.08 -10.56
N SER A 304 -0.24 7.68 -10.52
CA SER A 304 1.03 6.96 -10.44
C SER A 304 1.58 7.03 -9.03
N GLY A 305 2.05 5.92 -8.48
CA GLY A 305 2.59 5.89 -7.13
C GLY A 305 3.57 4.73 -6.90
N ALA A 306 4.02 4.56 -5.67
CA ALA A 306 4.93 3.49 -5.22
C ALA A 306 6.35 3.52 -5.83
N ALA A 307 6.63 4.34 -6.85
CA ALA A 307 7.94 4.53 -7.45
C ALA A 307 8.04 5.91 -8.10
N HIS A 308 9.25 6.38 -8.35
CA HIS A 308 9.48 7.66 -9.02
C HIS A 308 8.89 7.68 -10.44
N LEU A 309 8.09 8.69 -10.73
CA LEU A 309 7.56 8.94 -12.07
C LEU A 309 8.52 9.82 -12.86
N ALA A 310 9.26 9.23 -13.78
CA ALA A 310 10.14 9.98 -14.68
C ALA A 310 9.35 10.92 -15.59
N PRO A 311 9.86 12.13 -15.92
CA PRO A 311 9.14 13.08 -16.77
C PRO A 311 8.75 12.53 -18.14
N GLY A 312 9.61 11.67 -18.73
CA GLY A 312 9.31 10.99 -20.00
C GLY A 312 8.15 10.02 -19.89
N ALA A 313 8.06 9.27 -18.79
CA ALA A 313 6.96 8.35 -18.50
C ALA A 313 5.64 9.12 -18.33
N ARG A 314 5.63 10.20 -17.55
CA ARG A 314 4.45 11.07 -17.38
C ARG A 314 3.92 11.53 -18.72
N ARG A 315 4.77 12.18 -19.54
CA ARG A 315 4.37 12.67 -20.88
C ARG A 315 3.81 11.57 -21.78
N ARG A 316 4.41 10.38 -21.76
CA ARG A 316 3.94 9.23 -22.55
C ARG A 316 2.53 8.79 -22.12
N LEU A 317 2.27 8.69 -20.81
CA LEU A 317 0.96 8.33 -20.28
C LEU A 317 -0.09 9.40 -20.58
N GLU A 318 0.25 10.69 -20.40
CA GLU A 318 -0.63 11.81 -20.74
C GLU A 318 -0.97 11.84 -22.24
N GLN A 319 0.01 11.62 -23.12
CA GLN A 319 -0.20 11.55 -24.56
C GLN A 319 -1.05 10.33 -24.96
N ARG A 320 -0.85 9.20 -24.29
CA ARG A 320 -1.57 7.95 -24.59
C ARG A 320 -3.06 8.06 -24.31
N TRP A 321 -3.44 8.69 -23.20
CA TRP A 321 -4.83 8.71 -22.76
C TRP A 321 -5.48 10.10 -22.80
N GLY A 322 -4.74 11.17 -23.05
CA GLY A 322 -5.29 12.52 -23.02
C GLY A 322 -5.78 12.96 -21.64
N ALA A 323 -5.34 12.30 -20.59
CA ALA A 323 -5.77 12.48 -19.19
C ALA A 323 -4.61 12.98 -18.32
N PRO A 324 -4.87 13.79 -17.28
CA PRO A 324 -3.83 14.20 -16.35
C PRO A 324 -3.26 13.00 -15.60
N VAL A 325 -1.94 13.00 -15.40
CA VAL A 325 -1.22 12.01 -14.60
C VAL A 325 -0.79 12.66 -13.30
N VAL A 326 -1.30 12.17 -12.18
CA VAL A 326 -0.99 12.64 -10.83
C VAL A 326 0.02 11.69 -10.20
N ASP A 327 1.19 12.19 -9.83
CA ASP A 327 2.22 11.40 -9.13
C ASP A 327 1.99 11.49 -7.62
N VAL A 328 1.71 10.34 -6.99
CA VAL A 328 1.31 10.26 -5.58
C VAL A 328 2.42 9.62 -4.76
N TYR A 329 2.89 10.36 -3.76
CA TYR A 329 3.85 9.88 -2.78
C TYR A 329 3.13 9.39 -1.52
N GLY A 330 3.53 8.22 -1.05
CA GLY A 330 3.05 7.63 0.20
C GLY A 330 3.82 6.38 0.58
N THR A 331 3.58 5.92 1.79
CA THR A 331 4.13 4.66 2.31
C THR A 331 3.00 3.79 2.84
N ARG A 332 3.22 2.49 2.94
CA ARG A 332 2.19 1.60 3.50
C ARG A 332 1.86 1.94 4.94
N GLU A 333 2.86 2.39 5.70
CA GLU A 333 2.75 2.71 7.12
C GLU A 333 1.98 4.02 7.36
N ALA A 334 2.19 5.02 6.49
CA ALA A 334 1.65 6.37 6.65
C ALA A 334 0.48 6.70 5.70
N GLY A 335 0.19 5.82 4.73
CA GLY A 335 -0.76 6.11 3.66
C GLY A 335 -0.25 7.19 2.70
N LEU A 336 -1.17 7.89 2.02
CA LEU A 336 -0.86 8.97 1.10
C LEU A 336 -0.29 10.18 1.86
N VAL A 337 0.80 10.75 1.36
CA VAL A 337 1.50 11.88 2.01
C VAL A 337 1.46 13.15 1.14
N ALA A 338 1.87 13.04 -0.12
CA ALA A 338 2.00 14.21 -1.00
C ALA A 338 1.71 13.83 -2.46
N ALA A 339 1.45 14.81 -3.31
CA ALA A 339 1.22 14.59 -4.73
C ALA A 339 1.81 15.69 -5.60
N ASP A 340 2.28 15.31 -6.81
CA ASP A 340 2.61 16.19 -7.90
C ASP A 340 1.48 16.13 -8.95
N LEU A 341 0.69 17.20 -9.02
CA LEU A 341 -0.48 17.30 -9.91
C LEU A 341 -0.11 17.66 -11.35
N THR A 342 0.92 18.46 -11.54
CA THR A 342 1.19 19.17 -12.80
C THR A 342 2.42 18.68 -13.53
N GLY A 343 3.34 18.03 -12.83
CA GLY A 343 4.67 17.72 -13.36
C GLY A 343 5.61 18.92 -13.38
N ASP A 344 5.22 20.01 -12.71
CA ASP A 344 6.05 21.19 -12.59
C ASP A 344 7.38 20.88 -11.90
N ARG A 345 8.40 21.63 -12.31
CA ARG A 345 9.74 21.50 -11.76
C ARG A 345 10.23 22.83 -11.23
N THR A 346 11.14 22.76 -10.28
CA THR A 346 11.93 23.92 -9.89
C THR A 346 12.80 24.39 -11.07
N THR A 347 13.37 25.57 -10.96
CA THR A 347 14.28 26.12 -11.99
C THR A 347 15.50 25.24 -12.27
N ASP A 348 15.91 24.43 -11.30
CA ASP A 348 16.96 23.41 -11.39
C ASP A 348 16.45 22.00 -11.74
N GLY A 349 15.15 21.88 -12.11
CA GLY A 349 14.57 20.65 -12.65
C GLY A 349 14.06 19.64 -11.59
N GLN A 350 14.06 19.99 -10.30
CA GLN A 350 13.61 19.08 -9.25
C GLN A 350 12.09 18.92 -9.22
N THR A 351 11.62 17.76 -8.77
CA THR A 351 10.19 17.46 -8.56
C THR A 351 9.59 18.28 -7.43
N ARG A 352 8.29 18.52 -7.51
CA ARG A 352 7.53 19.22 -6.47
C ARG A 352 6.29 18.41 -6.10
N HIS A 353 6.21 17.95 -4.85
CA HIS A 353 5.06 17.22 -4.33
C HIS A 353 4.44 18.01 -3.18
N THR A 354 3.22 18.48 -3.37
CA THR A 354 2.48 19.18 -2.32
C THR A 354 1.91 18.16 -1.33
N VAL A 355 2.15 18.38 -0.03
CA VAL A 355 1.60 17.54 1.04
C VAL A 355 0.07 17.61 1.00
N LEU A 356 -0.59 16.45 1.16
CA LEU A 356 -2.05 16.35 1.08
C LEU A 356 -2.73 17.09 2.24
N PRO A 357 -3.86 17.76 2.01
CA PRO A 357 -4.65 18.41 3.05
C PRO A 357 -5.40 17.35 3.89
N ARG A 358 -4.69 16.74 4.80
CA ARG A 358 -5.17 15.69 5.72
C ARG A 358 -4.36 15.73 7.02
N ARG A 359 -4.68 14.87 7.98
CA ARG A 359 -3.90 14.76 9.23
C ARG A 359 -2.54 14.08 9.00
N VAL A 360 -1.70 14.72 8.23
CA VAL A 360 -0.29 14.38 8.00
C VAL A 360 0.57 15.63 8.21
N HIS A 361 1.60 15.51 9.02
CA HIS A 361 2.62 16.55 9.25
C HIS A 361 3.97 16.01 8.79
N VAL A 362 4.70 16.81 8.03
CA VAL A 362 5.99 16.42 7.44
C VAL A 362 7.09 17.31 8.00
N GLU A 363 8.18 16.67 8.39
CA GLU A 363 9.45 17.28 8.79
C GLU A 363 10.57 16.75 7.89
N ILE A 364 11.61 17.53 7.73
CA ILE A 364 12.87 17.04 7.16
C ILE A 364 13.92 17.08 8.29
N LEU A 365 14.52 15.91 8.54
CA LEU A 365 15.47 15.75 9.64
C LEU A 365 16.85 15.35 9.11
N ASP A 366 17.88 15.74 9.84
CA ASP A 366 19.23 15.22 9.65
C ASP A 366 19.36 13.78 10.21
N GLU A 367 20.57 13.22 10.09
CA GLU A 367 20.87 11.89 10.65
C GLU A 367 20.72 11.83 12.17
N GLN A 368 20.91 12.95 12.87
CA GLN A 368 20.79 13.08 14.32
C GLN A 368 19.34 13.23 14.77
N GLY A 369 18.41 13.42 13.84
CA GLY A 369 16.97 13.60 14.13
C GLY A 369 16.59 15.05 14.44
N THR A 370 17.45 16.00 14.08
CA THR A 370 17.21 17.44 14.23
C THR A 370 16.55 17.98 12.96
N PRO A 371 15.51 18.85 13.06
CA PRO A 371 14.94 19.50 11.91
C PRO A 371 15.96 20.38 11.18
N VAL A 372 16.05 20.22 9.85
CA VAL A 372 16.87 21.09 9.01
C VAL A 372 16.06 22.32 8.57
N PRO A 373 16.72 23.45 8.23
CA PRO A 373 16.05 24.62 7.67
C PRO A 373 15.26 24.31 6.39
N ASP A 374 14.22 25.09 6.11
CA ASP A 374 13.47 25.00 4.87
C ASP A 374 14.39 25.18 3.66
N GLY A 375 14.26 24.31 2.66
CA GLY A 375 15.10 24.26 1.49
C GLY A 375 16.34 23.37 1.63
N GLU A 376 16.72 22.97 2.83
CA GLU A 376 17.80 22.01 3.04
C GLU A 376 17.29 20.57 2.93
N ARG A 377 18.15 19.68 2.44
CA ARG A 377 17.82 18.28 2.17
C ARG A 377 18.10 17.40 3.39
N GLY A 378 17.19 16.46 3.66
CA GLY A 378 17.35 15.47 4.72
C GLY A 378 16.33 14.33 4.59
N ASP A 379 16.18 13.54 5.65
CA ASP A 379 15.21 12.43 5.72
C ASP A 379 13.78 12.95 5.81
N VAL A 380 12.90 12.40 4.99
CA VAL A 380 11.46 12.67 5.08
C VAL A 380 10.89 11.92 6.28
N VAL A 381 10.33 12.67 7.21
CA VAL A 381 9.74 12.18 8.45
C VAL A 381 8.30 12.62 8.55
N VAL A 382 7.39 11.70 8.86
CA VAL A 382 5.96 11.96 8.89
C VAL A 382 5.35 11.67 10.25
N THR A 383 4.45 12.53 10.68
CA THR A 383 3.52 12.31 11.81
C THR A 383 2.13 12.18 11.24
N VAL A 384 1.43 11.09 11.55
CA VAL A 384 0.16 10.73 10.90
C VAL A 384 -0.84 10.24 11.93
N ASP A 385 -2.08 10.75 11.82
CA ASP A 385 -3.24 10.37 12.64
C ASP A 385 -4.44 9.95 11.78
N ASP A 386 -4.20 9.17 10.75
CA ASP A 386 -5.24 8.75 9.81
C ASP A 386 -5.63 7.28 9.98
N ASN A 387 -4.71 6.49 10.53
CA ASN A 387 -4.93 5.09 10.84
C ASN A 387 -5.08 4.89 12.36
N PRO A 388 -6.30 4.65 12.87
CA PRO A 388 -6.53 4.42 14.30
C PRO A 388 -5.71 3.26 14.88
N TYR A 389 -5.35 2.26 14.07
CA TYR A 389 -4.53 1.13 14.52
C TYR A 389 -3.03 1.42 14.53
N LEU A 390 -2.58 2.45 13.84
CA LEU A 390 -1.16 2.79 13.76
C LEU A 390 -0.95 4.30 13.67
N PRO A 391 -1.27 5.07 14.72
CA PRO A 391 -0.91 6.49 14.79
C PRO A 391 0.62 6.61 14.93
N LEU A 392 1.27 7.32 14.02
CA LEU A 392 2.72 7.43 13.96
C LEU A 392 3.19 8.84 14.31
N LEU A 393 4.15 8.94 15.23
CA LEU A 393 4.90 10.17 15.51
C LEU A 393 6.29 10.06 14.92
N ARG A 394 6.69 11.05 14.12
CA ARG A 394 8.04 11.22 13.54
C ARG A 394 8.58 9.94 12.90
N TYR A 395 7.79 9.30 12.05
CA TYR A 395 8.18 8.10 11.33
C TYR A 395 9.08 8.43 10.15
N ARG A 396 10.32 7.92 10.15
CA ARG A 396 11.26 8.01 9.02
C ARG A 396 10.79 7.11 7.88
N THR A 397 10.39 7.70 6.77
CA THR A 397 9.91 6.96 5.59
C THR A 397 11.03 6.18 4.89
N GLY A 398 12.25 6.65 5.08
CA GLY A 398 13.44 6.15 4.39
C GLY A 398 13.71 6.83 3.06
N ASP A 399 12.93 7.83 2.70
CA ASP A 399 13.11 8.68 1.53
C ASP A 399 13.70 10.03 1.94
N THR A 400 14.21 10.80 0.97
CA THR A 400 14.84 12.09 1.21
C THR A 400 14.24 13.18 0.33
N ALA A 401 14.14 14.41 0.84
CA ALA A 401 13.68 15.59 0.13
C ALA A 401 14.20 16.86 0.80
N ALA A 402 14.00 18.02 0.18
CA ALA A 402 13.93 19.30 0.86
C ALA A 402 12.45 19.65 1.10
N LEU A 403 12.17 20.48 2.11
CA LEU A 403 10.81 20.96 2.40
C LEU A 403 10.78 22.46 2.23
N VAL A 404 9.74 22.95 1.56
CA VAL A 404 9.46 24.37 1.39
C VAL A 404 8.05 24.65 1.86
N ARG A 405 7.88 25.75 2.60
CA ARG A 405 6.57 26.25 3.00
C ARG A 405 6.25 27.49 2.19
N GLU A 406 5.15 27.44 1.47
CA GLU A 406 4.73 28.52 0.59
C GLU A 406 3.23 28.79 0.72
N ARG A 407 2.76 29.92 0.24
CA ARG A 407 1.33 30.21 0.13
C ARG A 407 0.86 29.90 -1.27
N ASP A 408 -0.28 29.24 -1.35
CA ASP A 408 -0.98 29.06 -2.63
C ASP A 408 -1.69 30.37 -3.07
N ALA A 409 -2.37 30.30 -4.20
CA ALA A 409 -3.10 31.43 -4.79
C ALA A 409 -4.23 31.96 -3.86
N GLU A 410 -4.77 31.10 -3.00
CA GLU A 410 -5.82 31.39 -2.02
C GLU A 410 -5.25 31.94 -0.70
N GLY A 411 -3.92 31.99 -0.57
CA GLY A 411 -3.22 32.46 0.62
C GLY A 411 -3.14 31.45 1.77
N THR A 412 -3.49 30.19 1.52
CA THR A 412 -3.35 29.09 2.47
C THR A 412 -1.92 28.55 2.44
N TRP A 413 -1.37 28.21 3.59
CA TRP A 413 -0.05 27.59 3.66
C TRP A 413 -0.07 26.19 3.06
N ALA A 414 0.87 25.92 2.18
CA ALA A 414 1.17 24.60 1.63
C ALA A 414 2.59 24.18 2.01
N THR A 415 2.75 22.93 2.35
CA THR A 415 4.04 22.28 2.53
C THR A 415 4.37 21.51 1.26
N VAL A 416 5.54 21.77 0.67
CA VAL A 416 5.97 21.17 -0.59
C VAL A 416 7.28 20.42 -0.38
N LEU A 417 7.31 19.15 -0.75
CA LEU A 417 8.54 18.35 -0.84
C LEU A 417 9.18 18.59 -2.20
N VAL A 418 10.41 19.05 -2.18
CA VAL A 418 11.21 19.38 -3.38
C VAL A 418 12.32 18.35 -3.54
N GLY A 419 12.51 17.86 -4.77
CA GLY A 419 13.52 16.86 -5.08
C GLY A 419 13.34 15.57 -4.28
N LEU A 420 12.08 15.11 -4.15
CA LEU A 420 11.76 13.86 -3.48
C LEU A 420 12.48 12.71 -4.17
N GLU A 421 13.33 12.02 -3.44
CA GLU A 421 14.00 10.79 -3.85
C GLU A 421 13.51 9.64 -2.99
N GLY A 422 12.58 8.89 -3.56
CA GLY A 422 12.20 7.57 -3.10
C GLY A 422 13.03 6.49 -3.77
N ARG A 423 12.56 5.26 -3.67
CA ARG A 423 13.20 4.13 -4.37
C ARG A 423 12.95 4.25 -5.86
N ALA A 424 14.02 4.24 -6.66
CA ALA A 424 13.90 4.06 -8.09
C ALA A 424 13.27 2.68 -8.37
N ALA A 425 12.31 2.62 -9.28
CA ALA A 425 11.88 1.35 -9.84
C ALA A 425 13.05 0.78 -10.64
N VAL A 426 13.55 -0.39 -10.26
CA VAL A 426 14.65 -1.07 -10.94
C VAL A 426 14.10 -2.21 -11.75
N ARG A 427 14.56 -2.34 -13.00
CA ARG A 427 14.29 -3.46 -13.89
C ARG A 427 15.60 -4.16 -14.24
N PHE A 428 15.51 -5.46 -14.50
CA PHE A 428 16.62 -6.28 -14.98
C PHE A 428 16.35 -6.70 -16.40
N GLN A 429 17.32 -6.51 -17.29
CA GLN A 429 17.20 -6.96 -18.67
C GLN A 429 17.60 -8.44 -18.80
N THR A 430 16.70 -9.25 -19.33
CA THR A 430 16.94 -10.66 -19.64
C THR A 430 17.88 -10.84 -20.83
N ALA A 431 18.37 -12.06 -21.04
CA ALA A 431 19.26 -12.34 -22.17
C ALA A 431 18.59 -12.14 -23.54
N ASP A 432 17.27 -12.29 -23.60
CA ASP A 432 16.45 -12.05 -24.81
C ASP A 432 15.95 -10.60 -24.94
N GLY A 433 16.45 -9.69 -24.09
CA GLY A 433 16.16 -8.26 -24.15
C GLY A 433 14.88 -7.82 -23.47
N ARG A 434 14.09 -8.72 -22.87
CA ARG A 434 12.91 -8.36 -22.07
C ARG A 434 13.32 -7.71 -20.76
N TRP A 435 12.41 -6.91 -20.18
CA TRP A 435 12.59 -6.30 -18.87
C TRP A 435 11.78 -7.02 -17.80
N VAL A 436 12.43 -7.35 -16.68
CA VAL A 436 11.83 -7.97 -15.50
C VAL A 436 11.84 -6.97 -14.35
N PRO A 437 10.68 -6.61 -13.78
CA PRO A 437 10.61 -5.71 -12.63
C PRO A 437 11.29 -6.29 -11.39
N SER A 438 11.90 -5.44 -10.58
CA SER A 438 12.53 -5.86 -9.31
C SER A 438 11.55 -6.52 -8.33
N VAL A 439 10.26 -6.28 -8.46
CA VAL A 439 9.24 -6.93 -7.63
C VAL A 439 9.20 -8.45 -7.85
N ASP A 440 9.37 -8.93 -9.08
CA ASP A 440 9.39 -10.36 -9.38
C ASP A 440 10.62 -11.04 -8.77
N THR A 441 11.78 -10.36 -8.81
CA THR A 441 12.98 -10.83 -8.11
C THR A 441 12.82 -10.76 -6.60
N THR A 442 12.10 -9.75 -6.06
CA THR A 442 11.80 -9.64 -4.62
C THR A 442 11.01 -10.85 -4.13
N GLN A 443 9.92 -11.19 -4.82
CA GLN A 443 9.08 -12.33 -4.47
C GLN A 443 9.89 -13.63 -4.43
N LEU A 444 10.75 -13.82 -5.44
CA LEU A 444 11.61 -14.99 -5.48
C LEU A 444 12.62 -15.01 -4.33
N LEU A 445 13.33 -13.92 -4.07
CA LEU A 445 14.34 -13.81 -3.01
C LEU A 445 13.75 -14.00 -1.61
N GLN A 446 12.54 -13.49 -1.38
CA GLN A 446 11.79 -13.69 -0.12
C GLN A 446 11.43 -15.16 0.11
N ALA A 447 11.00 -15.87 -0.93
CA ALA A 447 10.62 -17.27 -0.84
C ALA A 447 11.79 -18.19 -0.40
N TYR A 448 13.04 -17.75 -0.61
CA TYR A 448 14.25 -18.52 -0.24
C TYR A 448 14.84 -18.15 1.13
N GLY A 449 14.12 -17.39 1.96
CA GLY A 449 14.52 -17.14 3.35
C GLY A 449 15.78 -16.31 3.50
N LEU A 450 16.00 -15.31 2.65
CA LEU A 450 17.07 -14.35 2.82
C LEU A 450 16.65 -13.26 3.82
N ALA A 451 17.53 -12.94 4.75
CA ALA A 451 17.34 -11.83 5.67
C ALA A 451 17.53 -10.47 4.97
N ALA A 452 18.47 -10.43 4.02
CA ALA A 452 18.75 -9.27 3.21
C ALA A 452 19.53 -9.66 1.95
N TRP A 453 19.51 -8.80 0.93
CA TRP A 453 20.22 -9.03 -0.34
C TRP A 453 20.51 -7.73 -1.06
N HIS A 454 21.43 -7.76 -1.99
CA HIS A 454 21.63 -6.78 -3.04
C HIS A 454 21.74 -7.51 -4.38
N LEU A 455 20.80 -7.27 -5.29
CA LEU A 455 20.84 -7.77 -6.65
C LEU A 455 21.21 -6.61 -7.58
N HIS A 456 22.31 -6.77 -8.31
CA HIS A 456 22.87 -5.78 -9.22
C HIS A 456 23.05 -6.36 -10.61
N GLN A 457 22.64 -5.62 -11.65
CA GLN A 457 22.96 -5.92 -13.04
C GLN A 457 23.97 -4.91 -13.55
N ALA A 458 25.15 -5.42 -13.92
CA ALA A 458 26.22 -4.62 -14.49
C ALA A 458 25.94 -4.22 -15.95
N ALA A 459 26.67 -3.26 -16.48
CA ALA A 459 26.53 -2.75 -17.83
C ALA A 459 26.77 -3.82 -18.95
N ASP A 460 27.52 -4.88 -18.65
CA ASP A 460 27.71 -6.02 -19.54
C ASP A 460 26.56 -7.04 -19.45
N GLY A 461 25.57 -6.78 -18.59
CA GLY A 461 24.42 -7.64 -18.35
C GLY A 461 24.65 -8.73 -17.31
N THR A 462 25.85 -8.84 -16.71
CA THR A 462 26.14 -9.78 -15.61
C THR A 462 25.30 -9.44 -14.38
N ILE A 463 24.75 -10.46 -13.72
CA ILE A 463 23.92 -10.28 -12.53
C ILE A 463 24.67 -10.79 -11.30
N HIS A 464 24.76 -9.93 -10.30
CA HIS A 464 25.40 -10.23 -9.02
C HIS A 464 24.36 -10.22 -7.90
N LEU A 465 24.30 -11.30 -7.13
CA LEU A 465 23.50 -11.39 -5.91
C LEU A 465 24.43 -11.42 -4.71
N THR A 466 24.36 -10.41 -3.85
CA THR A 466 24.95 -10.46 -2.52
C THR A 466 23.84 -10.83 -1.53
N ALA A 467 23.95 -11.96 -0.86
CA ALA A 467 22.89 -12.56 -0.06
C ALA A 467 23.30 -12.72 1.41
N LEU A 468 22.42 -12.29 2.32
CA LEU A 468 22.51 -12.56 3.75
C LEU A 468 21.41 -13.57 4.13
N PRO A 469 21.73 -14.85 4.36
CA PRO A 469 20.76 -15.83 4.78
C PRO A 469 20.17 -15.52 6.16
N THR A 470 18.90 -15.85 6.38
CA THR A 470 18.31 -15.82 7.71
C THR A 470 19.01 -16.88 8.58
N ARG A 471 19.49 -16.52 9.75
CA ARG A 471 19.95 -17.52 10.72
C ARG A 471 18.72 -18.33 11.13
N ALA A 472 18.66 -19.57 10.68
CA ALA A 472 17.59 -20.49 11.04
C ALA A 472 17.59 -20.73 12.55
N THR A 473 16.66 -20.11 13.25
CA THR A 473 16.15 -20.66 14.49
C THR A 473 15.09 -21.66 14.06
N PRO A 474 15.23 -22.96 14.30
CA PRO A 474 14.22 -23.91 13.89
C PRO A 474 12.89 -23.54 14.57
N PRO A 475 11.77 -23.46 13.83
CA PRO A 475 10.46 -23.25 14.42
C PRO A 475 10.12 -24.44 15.34
N PRO A 476 9.44 -24.20 16.46
CA PRO A 476 9.12 -25.24 17.45
C PRO A 476 8.07 -26.27 16.98
N VAL A 477 7.59 -26.20 15.74
CA VAL A 477 6.60 -27.16 15.19
C VAL A 477 6.96 -27.55 13.77
N ALA A 478 7.12 -28.87 13.57
CA ALA A 478 7.55 -29.52 12.32
C ALA A 478 6.40 -29.61 11.30
N THR A 479 6.02 -28.52 10.62
CA THR A 479 5.05 -28.56 9.52
C THR A 479 5.39 -27.62 8.37
N VAL A 480 6.56 -26.97 8.38
CA VAL A 480 7.00 -26.15 7.24
C VAL A 480 7.94 -26.99 6.36
N PRO A 481 7.70 -27.07 5.02
CA PRO A 481 8.65 -27.71 4.12
C PRO A 481 10.04 -27.10 4.26
N ALA A 482 11.09 -27.93 4.20
CA ALA A 482 12.47 -27.45 4.26
C ALA A 482 12.69 -26.38 3.18
N GLN A 483 13.22 -25.22 3.57
CA GLN A 483 13.49 -24.13 2.63
C GLN A 483 14.49 -24.60 1.56
N PRO A 484 14.26 -24.28 0.27
CA PRO A 484 15.20 -24.64 -0.79
C PRO A 484 16.57 -23.97 -0.57
N GLY A 485 17.65 -24.66 -0.88
CA GLY A 485 19.01 -24.14 -0.71
C GLY A 485 19.39 -23.05 -1.73
N LEU A 486 20.47 -22.31 -1.48
CA LEU A 486 20.96 -21.22 -2.35
C LEU A 486 21.22 -21.67 -3.81
N SER A 487 21.67 -22.92 -4.03
CA SER A 487 21.83 -23.45 -5.39
C SER A 487 20.52 -23.52 -6.18
N THR A 488 19.41 -23.73 -5.50
CA THR A 488 18.06 -23.72 -6.10
C THR A 488 17.60 -22.28 -6.37
N LEU A 489 18.00 -21.32 -5.53
CA LEU A 489 17.75 -19.89 -5.75
C LEU A 489 18.47 -19.39 -7.01
N ASP A 490 19.77 -19.72 -7.17
CA ASP A 490 20.54 -19.33 -8.36
C ASP A 490 19.90 -19.88 -9.64
N ALA A 491 19.45 -21.13 -9.61
CA ALA A 491 18.72 -21.73 -10.73
C ALA A 491 17.40 -21.00 -11.02
N ALA A 492 16.64 -20.66 -9.99
CA ALA A 492 15.36 -19.96 -10.14
C ALA A 492 15.54 -18.53 -10.67
N LEU A 493 16.53 -17.79 -10.16
CA LEU A 493 16.89 -16.46 -10.68
C LEU A 493 17.40 -16.53 -12.13
N THR A 494 18.20 -17.56 -12.44
CA THR A 494 18.69 -17.78 -13.82
C THR A 494 17.53 -18.03 -14.78
N VAL A 495 16.52 -18.82 -14.38
CA VAL A 495 15.31 -19.05 -15.18
C VAL A 495 14.53 -17.74 -15.36
N LEU A 496 14.35 -16.95 -14.29
CA LEU A 496 13.60 -15.70 -14.34
C LEU A 496 14.29 -14.66 -15.23
N LEU A 497 15.61 -14.51 -15.08
CA LEU A 497 16.39 -13.45 -15.73
C LEU A 497 17.01 -13.89 -17.08
N GLY A 498 16.97 -15.20 -17.39
CA GLY A 498 17.60 -15.74 -18.59
C GLY A 498 19.12 -15.60 -18.61
N ARG A 499 19.75 -15.29 -17.45
CA ARG A 499 21.20 -15.03 -17.31
C ARG A 499 21.73 -15.72 -16.06
N PRO A 500 22.97 -16.21 -16.08
CA PRO A 500 23.62 -16.72 -14.87
C PRO A 500 23.72 -15.62 -13.80
N VAL A 501 23.50 -16.02 -12.55
CA VAL A 501 23.60 -15.14 -11.38
C VAL A 501 24.84 -15.54 -10.59
N LEU A 502 25.70 -14.57 -10.29
CA LEU A 502 26.89 -14.74 -9.45
C LEU A 502 26.52 -14.41 -8.01
N THR A 503 26.40 -15.43 -7.17
CA THR A 503 25.98 -15.27 -5.78
C THR A 503 27.16 -15.22 -4.82
N THR A 504 27.18 -14.19 -3.97
CA THR A 504 28.10 -14.04 -2.84
C THR A 504 27.32 -14.03 -1.54
N THR A 505 27.65 -14.93 -0.62
CA THR A 505 27.03 -14.97 0.71
C THR A 505 27.81 -14.12 1.70
N VAL A 506 27.11 -13.32 2.50
CA VAL A 506 27.68 -12.45 3.53
C VAL A 506 27.20 -12.81 4.93
N SER A 507 27.96 -12.40 5.95
CA SER A 507 27.71 -12.76 7.35
C SER A 507 26.93 -11.70 8.14
N GLY A 508 26.86 -10.49 7.64
CA GLY A 508 26.19 -9.38 8.31
C GLY A 508 25.67 -8.30 7.36
N PRO A 509 24.71 -7.48 7.82
CA PRO A 509 24.10 -6.43 6.98
C PRO A 509 25.10 -5.39 6.47
N ARG A 510 26.19 -5.14 7.20
CA ARG A 510 27.24 -4.18 6.80
C ARG A 510 28.02 -4.62 5.57
N ASP A 511 28.05 -5.91 5.31
CA ASP A 511 28.77 -6.51 4.18
C ASP A 511 27.98 -6.40 2.87
N LEU A 512 26.73 -5.92 2.90
CA LEU A 512 25.89 -5.65 1.73
C LEU A 512 26.28 -4.36 0.98
N GLY A 513 27.27 -3.63 1.49
CA GLY A 513 27.79 -2.40 0.90
C GLY A 513 27.11 -1.11 1.40
N PRO A 514 27.67 0.06 1.07
CA PRO A 514 27.09 1.35 1.43
C PRO A 514 25.75 1.54 0.70
N GLY A 515 24.74 1.95 1.43
CA GLY A 515 23.38 2.13 0.90
C GLY A 515 22.54 0.87 0.92
N ALA A 516 22.59 0.07 1.98
CA ALA A 516 21.79 -1.14 2.19
C ALA A 516 20.25 -0.95 1.94
N LYS A 517 19.80 0.26 1.74
CA LYS A 517 18.45 0.62 1.26
C LYS A 517 18.23 0.34 -0.24
N ARG A 518 19.30 0.25 -1.06
CA ARG A 518 19.22 -0.13 -2.48
C ARG A 518 19.54 -1.61 -2.61
N ARG A 519 18.52 -2.44 -2.59
CA ARG A 519 18.63 -3.89 -2.77
C ARG A 519 18.68 -4.31 -4.21
N PHE A 520 18.31 -3.39 -5.09
CA PHE A 520 18.28 -3.56 -6.52
C PHE A 520 19.00 -2.39 -7.17
N SER A 521 19.84 -2.70 -8.15
CA SER A 521 20.44 -1.72 -9.04
C SER A 521 20.71 -2.36 -10.40
N SER A 522 20.63 -1.56 -11.45
CA SER A 522 20.96 -1.98 -12.80
C SER A 522 21.66 -0.82 -13.52
N ASP A 523 22.80 -1.11 -14.10
CA ASP A 523 23.52 -0.15 -14.96
C ASP A 523 22.88 -0.06 -16.36
N LEU A 524 21.95 -0.95 -16.69
CA LEU A 524 21.21 -0.96 -17.95
C LEU A 524 19.86 -0.22 -17.86
N ASP A 525 19.30 -0.05 -16.67
CA ASP A 525 18.03 0.64 -16.44
C ASP A 525 18.31 2.11 -16.07
N VAL A 526 18.51 2.94 -17.09
CA VAL A 526 18.89 4.37 -16.98
C VAL A 526 17.69 5.26 -17.26
#